data_b9a6e437632bceced36bec576227a4e7
#
_entry.id   b9a6e437632bceced36bec576227a4e7
#
_cell.length_a   1.000
_cell.length_b   1.000
_cell.length_c   1.000
_cell.angle_alpha   90.00
_cell.angle_beta   90.00
_cell.angle_gamma   90.00
#
_symmetry.space_group_name_H-M   'P 1'
#
loop_
_entity.id
_entity.type
_entity.pdbx_description
1 polymer ?
#
loop_
_entity_poly.entity_id
_entity_poly.type
_entity_poly.pdbx_seq_one_letter_code
_entity_poly.pdbx_strand_id
1 'polypeptide(L)'
;MLSQANTESLRTHRGGSIVLIEVAHGRITSSLTERPVDDWLLLCRQHWPYTNFDSLCAPYIRRFFRLLHGATDPDPWAADHWRWRDGFEFVLDATQAGATRTAVDWATIPVPWLKEAVKSLARQQLSTSRMSWGTLTQWLRATRQLAQFLTLDGTVPEPSAVTRTAFLDYLEWTRRPDTKASPQLANTAAYLLETLRDCGLVDDLGSAIFLRRGENVHRKTRRPRPFPPDVIERIDTLIVDNPATDPTLRAMIATTRWAGCRISELVALPIDCLQHSEQGHWIEYWMTKTSAWRRLPVPESLAEIIRDQQTRVRDTYGPDAEHLFPGARSSAIAGRTQPWSTSGLRHRLAALFREHGITTSVATGEKISGGDVHRFRHTIGMHLLNNGWTQPEVRDFLGHHSDTMTATYARITDDTLARKAREFWDTNPDKGVDATVERLRARFTTALPNGFCTLPATQRCEFRPNPCIDCSFHDPGGRTFLGAHITHRDQLRQLAAQAQDNGDRQAADLNKTMLDKVTRLIDEIDSDTQESR
;
A
#
# COMPACT_ATOMS: atom_id res chain seq x y z
N MET A 1 -1.97 -31.61 29.73
CA MET A 1 -2.32 -30.59 28.72
C MET A 1 -1.82 -29.19 29.05
N LEU A 2 -1.78 -28.75 30.29
CA LEU A 2 -1.21 -27.42 30.64
C LEU A 2 0.33 -27.32 30.48
N SER A 3 1.04 -28.44 30.32
CA SER A 3 2.52 -28.47 30.21
C SER A 3 3.06 -28.13 28.81
N GLN A 4 2.21 -28.07 27.79
CA GLN A 4 2.60 -27.73 26.42
C GLN A 4 2.21 -26.30 25.97
N ALA A 5 1.40 -25.59 26.73
CA ALA A 5 1.19 -24.16 26.52
C ALA A 5 2.44 -23.44 26.97
N ASN A 6 3.17 -22.91 25.99
CA ASN A 6 4.43 -22.18 26.09
C ASN A 6 4.55 -21.40 27.42
N THR A 7 5.27 -21.97 28.40
CA THR A 7 5.44 -21.47 29.78
C THR A 7 5.95 -20.04 29.85
N GLU A 8 6.60 -19.57 28.79
CA GLU A 8 7.13 -18.19 28.67
C GLU A 8 6.02 -17.14 28.48
N SER A 9 4.93 -17.51 27.77
CA SER A 9 3.76 -16.65 27.60
C SER A 9 2.89 -16.56 28.88
N LEU A 10 2.98 -17.54 29.77
CA LEU A 10 2.28 -17.56 31.04
C LEU A 10 2.98 -16.73 32.13
N ARG A 11 4.30 -16.56 32.05
CA ARG A 11 5.08 -15.81 33.04
C ARG A 11 4.82 -14.29 33.02
N THR A 12 4.46 -13.73 31.88
CA THR A 12 4.21 -12.28 31.74
C THR A 12 2.79 -11.85 32.12
N HIS A 13 1.86 -12.79 32.32
CA HIS A 13 0.42 -12.48 32.44
C HIS A 13 -0.29 -13.28 33.53
N ARG A 14 0.31 -13.34 34.71
CA ARG A 14 -0.18 -14.12 35.85
C ARG A 14 -1.61 -13.78 36.30
N GLY A 15 -2.06 -12.52 36.16
CA GLY A 15 -3.33 -12.08 36.75
C GLY A 15 -4.57 -12.77 36.14
N GLY A 16 -4.73 -12.75 34.82
CA GLY A 16 -5.93 -13.31 34.17
C GLY A 16 -6.04 -14.84 34.28
N SER A 17 -4.91 -15.55 34.24
CA SER A 17 -4.87 -17.01 34.39
C SER A 17 -5.15 -17.43 35.82
N ILE A 18 -4.64 -16.72 36.83
CA ILE A 18 -4.89 -17.00 38.25
C ILE A 18 -6.38 -16.82 38.56
N VAL A 19 -6.97 -15.69 38.15
CA VAL A 19 -8.41 -15.43 38.37
C VAL A 19 -9.28 -16.49 37.73
N LEU A 20 -8.97 -16.91 36.49
CA LEU A 20 -9.73 -17.97 35.83
C LEU A 20 -9.60 -19.31 36.58
N ILE A 21 -8.41 -19.67 37.04
CA ILE A 21 -8.16 -20.90 37.81
C ILE A 21 -8.94 -20.86 39.13
N GLU A 22 -8.86 -19.75 39.86
CA GLU A 22 -9.57 -19.58 41.15
C GLU A 22 -11.07 -19.65 40.98
N VAL A 23 -11.62 -18.97 39.95
CA VAL A 23 -13.05 -18.95 39.68
C VAL A 23 -13.54 -20.31 39.14
N ALA A 24 -12.72 -21.00 38.37
CA ALA A 24 -13.04 -22.30 37.80
C ALA A 24 -12.96 -23.44 38.85
N HIS A 25 -12.15 -23.25 39.90
CA HIS A 25 -11.99 -24.25 40.94
C HIS A 25 -13.33 -24.60 41.60
N GLY A 26 -13.69 -25.89 41.57
CA GLY A 26 -14.97 -26.38 42.10
C GLY A 26 -16.24 -26.07 41.28
N ARG A 27 -16.09 -25.41 40.11
CA ARG A 27 -17.19 -25.08 39.18
C ARG A 27 -17.15 -25.84 37.85
N ILE A 28 -16.08 -26.59 37.62
CA ILE A 28 -15.91 -27.42 36.44
C ILE A 28 -16.26 -28.85 36.79
N THR A 29 -17.13 -29.46 35.99
CA THR A 29 -17.50 -30.88 36.16
C THR A 29 -16.68 -31.77 35.24
N SER A 30 -16.43 -31.37 33.99
CA SER A 30 -15.60 -32.13 33.04
C SER A 30 -14.66 -31.24 32.21
N SER A 31 -15.09 -30.06 31.79
CA SER A 31 -14.30 -29.17 30.94
C SER A 31 -14.64 -27.69 31.16
N LEU A 32 -13.66 -26.81 30.95
CA LEU A 32 -13.89 -25.37 30.89
C LEU A 32 -14.78 -24.95 29.70
N THR A 33 -14.90 -25.81 28.69
CA THR A 33 -15.73 -25.56 27.49
C THR A 33 -17.23 -25.83 27.71
N GLU A 34 -17.62 -26.34 28.87
CA GLU A 34 -19.02 -26.52 29.23
C GLU A 34 -19.81 -25.21 29.30
N ARG A 35 -19.11 -24.09 29.48
CA ARG A 35 -19.73 -22.76 29.54
C ARG A 35 -19.13 -21.86 28.47
N PRO A 36 -19.92 -20.96 27.86
CA PRO A 36 -19.43 -19.91 27.01
C PRO A 36 -18.38 -19.05 27.69
N VAL A 37 -17.44 -18.50 26.90
CA VAL A 37 -16.37 -17.65 27.44
C VAL A 37 -16.92 -16.41 28.15
N ASP A 38 -18.02 -15.87 27.69
CA ASP A 38 -18.62 -14.66 28.27
C ASP A 38 -19.19 -14.90 29.65
N ASP A 39 -19.71 -16.12 29.94
CA ASP A 39 -20.11 -16.53 31.28
C ASP A 39 -18.91 -16.62 32.23
N TRP A 40 -17.80 -17.16 31.75
CA TRP A 40 -16.54 -17.17 32.51
C TRP A 40 -16.01 -15.76 32.77
N LEU A 41 -16.09 -14.87 31.78
CA LEU A 41 -15.70 -13.48 31.97
C LEU A 41 -16.54 -12.77 33.01
N LEU A 42 -17.84 -13.00 33.00
CA LEU A 42 -18.77 -12.45 34.02
C LEU A 42 -18.38 -12.92 35.42
N LEU A 43 -18.17 -14.23 35.60
CA LEU A 43 -17.76 -14.82 36.87
C LEU A 43 -16.41 -14.30 37.35
N CYS A 44 -15.44 -14.21 36.44
CA CYS A 44 -14.13 -13.68 36.75
C CYS A 44 -14.18 -12.19 37.10
N ARG A 45 -15.02 -11.41 36.43
CA ARG A 45 -15.24 -10.00 36.75
C ARG A 45 -15.85 -9.78 38.13
N GLN A 46 -16.78 -10.64 38.53
CA GLN A 46 -17.35 -10.61 39.87
C GLN A 46 -16.32 -10.96 40.96
N HIS A 47 -15.37 -11.80 40.65
CA HIS A 47 -14.27 -12.18 41.54
C HIS A 47 -13.15 -11.15 41.58
N TRP A 48 -12.98 -10.32 40.51
CA TRP A 48 -11.91 -9.34 40.39
C TRP A 48 -12.32 -7.97 40.94
N PRO A 49 -11.76 -7.52 42.04
CA PRO A 49 -12.23 -6.31 42.75
C PRO A 49 -11.75 -4.99 42.09
N TYR A 50 -10.97 -5.04 40.98
CA TYR A 50 -10.35 -3.86 40.40
C TYR A 50 -11.03 -3.42 39.10
N THR A 51 -11.01 -2.12 38.84
CA THR A 51 -11.67 -1.49 37.66
C THR A 51 -11.01 -1.81 36.31
N ASN A 52 -9.80 -2.35 36.33
CA ASN A 52 -9.01 -2.62 35.12
C ASN A 52 -9.17 -4.06 34.57
N PHE A 53 -10.19 -4.81 35.01
CA PHE A 53 -10.45 -6.19 34.56
C PHE A 53 -10.52 -6.30 33.03
N ASP A 54 -11.30 -5.41 32.39
CA ASP A 54 -11.55 -5.46 30.94
C ASP A 54 -10.30 -5.17 30.11
N SER A 55 -9.36 -4.39 30.64
CA SER A 55 -8.11 -4.07 29.96
C SER A 55 -6.99 -5.07 30.24
N LEU A 56 -6.92 -5.63 31.44
CA LEU A 56 -5.83 -6.49 31.87
C LEU A 56 -6.18 -8.00 31.85
N CYS A 57 -7.32 -8.41 32.36
CA CYS A 57 -7.67 -9.83 32.55
C CYS A 57 -8.49 -10.41 31.42
N ALA A 58 -9.55 -9.73 31.00
CA ALA A 58 -10.47 -10.23 30.00
C ALA A 58 -9.80 -10.62 28.66
N PRO A 59 -8.82 -9.87 28.11
CA PRO A 59 -8.13 -10.25 26.88
C PRO A 59 -7.38 -11.59 27.00
N TYR A 60 -6.85 -11.89 28.20
CA TYR A 60 -6.12 -13.16 28.44
C TYR A 60 -7.07 -14.32 28.59
N ILE A 61 -8.17 -14.15 29.32
CA ILE A 61 -9.21 -15.19 29.47
C ILE A 61 -9.77 -15.53 28.08
N ARG A 62 -10.15 -14.53 27.29
CA ARG A 62 -10.59 -14.76 25.89
C ARG A 62 -9.53 -15.45 25.05
N ARG A 63 -8.26 -15.09 25.23
CA ARG A 63 -7.15 -15.74 24.53
C ARG A 63 -6.97 -17.19 24.96
N PHE A 64 -7.11 -17.49 26.24
CA PHE A 64 -7.03 -18.84 26.76
C PHE A 64 -8.13 -19.74 26.19
N PHE A 65 -9.40 -19.27 26.21
CA PHE A 65 -10.51 -20.03 25.65
C PHE A 65 -10.37 -20.24 24.14
N ARG A 66 -9.86 -19.28 23.41
CA ARG A 66 -9.54 -19.45 21.98
C ARG A 66 -8.50 -20.54 21.73
N LEU A 67 -7.48 -20.60 22.56
CA LEU A 67 -6.47 -21.67 22.48
C LEU A 67 -7.03 -23.03 22.87
N LEU A 68 -7.93 -23.05 23.85
CA LEU A 68 -8.60 -24.27 24.28
C LEU A 68 -9.54 -24.80 23.19
N HIS A 69 -10.35 -23.95 22.58
CA HIS A 69 -11.21 -24.32 21.46
C HIS A 69 -10.40 -24.77 20.25
N GLY A 70 -9.33 -24.07 19.89
CA GLY A 70 -8.43 -24.50 18.81
C GLY A 70 -7.71 -25.82 19.07
N ALA A 71 -7.56 -26.21 20.36
CA ALA A 71 -7.00 -27.52 20.72
C ALA A 71 -8.05 -28.66 20.67
N THR A 72 -9.34 -28.32 20.71
CA THR A 72 -10.46 -29.26 20.65
C THR A 72 -11.09 -29.36 19.27
N ASP A 73 -10.88 -28.37 18.41
CA ASP A 73 -11.36 -28.34 17.03
C ASP A 73 -10.26 -28.84 16.09
N PRO A 74 -10.45 -29.96 15.40
CA PRO A 74 -9.45 -30.53 14.49
C PRO A 74 -9.27 -29.69 13.21
N ASP A 75 -10.23 -28.84 12.84
CA ASP A 75 -10.14 -27.96 11.67
C ASP A 75 -9.96 -26.48 12.07
N PRO A 76 -8.73 -25.93 11.99
CA PRO A 76 -8.48 -24.54 12.35
C PRO A 76 -9.22 -23.55 11.46
N TRP A 77 -9.72 -23.98 10.28
CA TRP A 77 -10.49 -23.15 9.36
C TRP A 77 -11.94 -22.95 9.82
N ALA A 78 -12.48 -23.88 10.61
CA ALA A 78 -13.84 -23.76 11.17
C ALA A 78 -13.93 -22.64 12.23
N ALA A 79 -12.83 -22.39 12.95
CA ALA A 79 -12.78 -21.36 13.98
C ALA A 79 -13.04 -19.96 13.42
N ASP A 80 -13.71 -19.10 14.19
CA ASP A 80 -13.90 -17.68 13.83
C ASP A 80 -12.66 -16.82 14.12
N HIS A 81 -11.64 -17.38 14.76
CA HIS A 81 -10.37 -16.71 15.03
C HIS A 81 -9.23 -17.41 14.33
N TRP A 82 -8.66 -16.78 13.33
CA TRP A 82 -7.51 -17.31 12.59
C TRP A 82 -6.23 -16.58 12.98
N ARG A 83 -5.20 -17.37 13.26
CA ARG A 83 -3.82 -16.90 13.40
C ARG A 83 -2.94 -17.79 12.54
N TRP A 84 -2.00 -17.21 11.86
CA TRP A 84 -1.08 -17.98 11.02
C TRP A 84 -0.32 -19.11 11.75
N ARG A 85 -0.29 -19.08 13.10
CA ARG A 85 0.35 -20.11 13.95
C ARG A 85 -0.58 -21.22 14.40
N ASP A 86 -1.83 -21.18 14.04
CA ASP A 86 -2.84 -22.10 14.55
C ASP A 86 -2.91 -23.44 13.78
N GLY A 87 -1.81 -23.81 13.08
CA GLY A 87 -1.68 -25.14 12.44
C GLY A 87 -2.31 -25.23 11.04
N PHE A 88 -2.46 -24.10 10.35
CA PHE A 88 -2.86 -24.13 8.95
C PHE A 88 -1.83 -24.83 8.05
N GLU A 89 -2.31 -25.61 7.07
CA GLU A 89 -1.49 -26.41 6.14
C GLU A 89 -0.75 -25.58 5.09
N PHE A 90 -0.62 -24.26 5.24
CA PHE A 90 0.14 -23.45 4.30
C PHE A 90 1.39 -22.87 4.96
N VAL A 91 2.48 -22.89 4.20
CA VAL A 91 3.74 -22.29 4.62
C VAL A 91 3.69 -20.80 4.26
N LEU A 92 3.49 -19.94 5.24
CA LEU A 92 3.81 -18.53 5.07
C LEU A 92 5.33 -18.38 5.13
N ASP A 93 5.89 -17.82 4.09
CA ASP A 93 7.29 -17.41 4.08
C ASP A 93 7.62 -16.60 5.34
N ALA A 94 8.75 -16.87 5.96
CA ALA A 94 9.20 -16.18 7.17
C ALA A 94 9.22 -14.65 7.03
N THR A 95 9.39 -14.15 5.80
CA THR A 95 9.33 -12.73 5.46
C THR A 95 7.92 -12.14 5.57
N GLN A 96 6.88 -12.96 5.45
CA GLN A 96 5.49 -12.55 5.72
C GLN A 96 5.17 -12.53 7.22
N ALA A 97 6.02 -13.08 8.07
CA ALA A 97 5.82 -13.16 9.51
C ALA A 97 5.60 -11.79 10.19
N GLY A 98 6.10 -10.72 9.62
CA GLY A 98 5.84 -9.35 10.10
C GLY A 98 4.37 -8.91 9.96
N ALA A 99 3.70 -9.31 8.88
CA ALA A 99 2.31 -9.01 8.60
C ALA A 99 1.34 -9.98 9.29
N THR A 100 1.82 -11.15 9.73
CA THR A 100 1.03 -12.26 10.25
C THR A 100 0.67 -12.16 11.73
N ARG A 101 1.07 -11.10 12.42
CA ARG A 101 0.77 -10.90 13.86
C ARG A 101 -0.65 -10.50 14.15
N THR A 102 -1.38 -10.02 13.17
CA THR A 102 -2.75 -9.60 13.32
C THR A 102 -3.64 -10.83 13.20
N ALA A 103 -4.32 -11.20 14.27
CA ALA A 103 -5.36 -12.22 14.20
C ALA A 103 -6.52 -11.73 13.32
N VAL A 104 -7.13 -12.62 12.57
CA VAL A 104 -8.36 -12.39 11.82
C VAL A 104 -9.53 -12.88 12.67
N ASP A 105 -10.45 -11.99 12.96
CA ASP A 105 -11.60 -12.26 13.83
C ASP A 105 -12.89 -12.15 13.00
N TRP A 106 -13.39 -13.27 12.55
CA TRP A 106 -14.61 -13.39 11.76
C TRP A 106 -15.89 -13.20 12.58
N ALA A 107 -15.83 -13.41 13.91
CA ALA A 107 -16.97 -13.19 14.81
C ALA A 107 -17.46 -11.72 14.78
N THR A 108 -16.63 -10.81 14.28
CA THR A 108 -16.99 -9.39 14.13
C THR A 108 -17.88 -9.07 12.93
N ILE A 109 -18.26 -10.08 12.13
CA ILE A 109 -19.11 -9.92 10.95
C ILE A 109 -20.52 -10.39 11.30
N PRO A 110 -21.51 -9.49 11.37
CA PRO A 110 -22.86 -9.82 11.82
C PRO A 110 -23.74 -10.51 10.75
N VAL A 111 -23.26 -10.64 9.50
CA VAL A 111 -23.98 -11.26 8.38
C VAL A 111 -23.43 -12.66 8.15
N PRO A 112 -24.13 -13.74 8.60
CA PRO A 112 -23.58 -15.10 8.61
C PRO A 112 -23.20 -15.63 7.22
N TRP A 113 -24.07 -15.48 6.21
CA TRP A 113 -23.79 -15.96 4.85
C TRP A 113 -22.56 -15.29 4.25
N LEU A 114 -22.40 -13.96 4.46
CA LEU A 114 -21.26 -13.21 3.96
C LEU A 114 -19.96 -13.61 4.67
N LYS A 115 -20.05 -13.83 5.99
CA LYS A 115 -18.94 -14.33 6.80
C LYS A 115 -18.42 -15.66 6.27
N GLU A 116 -19.30 -16.66 6.16
CA GLU A 116 -18.92 -18.01 5.76
C GLU A 116 -18.43 -18.07 4.30
N ALA A 117 -19.05 -17.32 3.39
CA ALA A 117 -18.62 -17.25 2.00
C ALA A 117 -17.21 -16.64 1.86
N VAL A 118 -16.95 -15.53 2.56
CA VAL A 118 -15.61 -14.90 2.52
C VAL A 118 -14.56 -15.76 3.23
N LYS A 119 -14.92 -16.46 4.32
CA LYS A 119 -14.03 -17.46 4.97
C LYS A 119 -13.65 -18.58 4.00
N SER A 120 -14.63 -19.13 3.28
CA SER A 120 -14.40 -20.21 2.29
C SER A 120 -13.50 -19.74 1.16
N LEU A 121 -13.74 -18.57 0.59
CA LEU A 121 -12.89 -17.97 -0.44
C LEU A 121 -11.47 -17.70 0.10
N ALA A 122 -11.35 -17.17 1.32
CA ALA A 122 -10.06 -16.89 1.95
C ALA A 122 -9.27 -18.18 2.20
N ARG A 123 -9.92 -19.25 2.67
CA ARG A 123 -9.31 -20.59 2.81
C ARG A 123 -8.73 -21.06 1.48
N GLN A 124 -9.51 -21.03 0.41
CA GLN A 124 -9.08 -21.44 -0.93
C GLN A 124 -7.87 -20.63 -1.43
N GLN A 125 -7.89 -19.32 -1.27
CA GLN A 125 -6.81 -18.44 -1.73
C GLN A 125 -5.53 -18.58 -0.89
N LEU A 126 -5.66 -18.78 0.42
CA LEU A 126 -4.52 -19.00 1.32
C LEU A 126 -3.88 -20.38 1.07
N SER A 127 -4.68 -21.44 0.98
CA SER A 127 -4.19 -22.81 0.74
C SER A 127 -3.42 -22.95 -0.59
N THR A 128 -3.76 -22.10 -1.57
CA THR A 128 -3.06 -22.08 -2.86
C THR A 128 -1.95 -21.02 -2.93
N SER A 129 -1.60 -20.38 -1.82
CA SER A 129 -0.60 -19.30 -1.75
C SER A 129 -0.86 -18.12 -2.69
N ARG A 130 -2.11 -17.94 -3.13
CA ARG A 130 -2.52 -16.84 -4.02
C ARG A 130 -2.80 -15.54 -3.27
N MET A 131 -2.89 -15.59 -1.95
CA MET A 131 -3.20 -14.45 -1.11
C MET A 131 -2.25 -14.36 0.07
N SER A 132 -1.81 -13.14 0.40
CA SER A 132 -1.05 -12.89 1.62
C SER A 132 -1.97 -12.66 2.83
N TRP A 133 -1.44 -12.90 4.04
CA TRP A 133 -2.17 -12.59 5.28
C TRP A 133 -2.55 -11.11 5.41
N GLY A 134 -1.72 -10.22 4.87
CA GLY A 134 -2.03 -8.79 4.80
C GLY A 134 -3.26 -8.49 3.94
N THR A 135 -3.42 -9.19 2.82
CA THR A 135 -4.61 -9.11 1.97
C THR A 135 -5.85 -9.64 2.69
N LEU A 136 -5.72 -10.76 3.42
CA LEU A 136 -6.80 -11.31 4.25
C LEU A 136 -7.31 -10.29 5.28
N THR A 137 -6.40 -9.59 5.94
CA THR A 137 -6.77 -8.54 6.90
C THR A 137 -7.56 -7.41 6.23
N GLN A 138 -7.20 -7.07 4.99
CA GLN A 138 -7.94 -6.07 4.22
C GLN A 138 -9.32 -6.59 3.80
N TRP A 139 -9.45 -7.85 3.42
CA TRP A 139 -10.72 -8.50 3.11
C TRP A 139 -11.65 -8.48 4.32
N LEU A 140 -11.16 -8.88 5.50
CA LEU A 140 -11.94 -8.81 6.74
C LEU A 140 -12.47 -7.40 7.00
N ARG A 141 -11.63 -6.38 6.83
CA ARG A 141 -12.05 -4.98 7.03
C ARG A 141 -13.13 -4.56 6.04
N ALA A 142 -12.99 -4.94 4.77
CA ALA A 142 -13.98 -4.63 3.73
C ALA A 142 -15.30 -5.36 3.98
N THR A 143 -15.24 -6.64 4.34
CA THR A 143 -16.41 -7.46 4.68
C THR A 143 -17.14 -6.90 5.90
N ARG A 144 -16.40 -6.51 6.95
CA ARG A 144 -16.98 -5.89 8.15
C ARG A 144 -17.68 -4.57 7.82
N GLN A 145 -17.07 -3.72 7.00
CA GLN A 145 -17.68 -2.45 6.58
C GLN A 145 -18.94 -2.68 5.76
N LEU A 146 -18.94 -3.62 4.83
CA LEU A 146 -20.12 -4.00 4.06
C LEU A 146 -21.21 -4.55 4.96
N ALA A 147 -20.88 -5.47 5.88
CA ALA A 147 -21.83 -6.04 6.82
C ALA A 147 -22.46 -4.97 7.73
N GLN A 148 -21.68 -3.97 8.18
CA GLN A 148 -22.22 -2.84 8.93
C GLN A 148 -23.26 -2.05 8.14
N PHE A 149 -23.01 -1.81 6.86
CA PHE A 149 -23.98 -1.14 5.99
C PHE A 149 -25.25 -1.99 5.83
N LEU A 150 -25.09 -3.27 5.54
CA LEU A 150 -26.21 -4.19 5.31
C LEU A 150 -27.11 -4.38 6.54
N THR A 151 -26.63 -4.08 7.73
CA THR A 151 -27.37 -4.23 8.99
C THR A 151 -27.73 -2.90 9.65
N LEU A 152 -27.72 -1.79 8.90
CA LEU A 152 -28.05 -0.46 9.44
C LEU A 152 -29.48 -0.35 10.00
N ASP A 153 -30.41 -1.10 9.43
CA ASP A 153 -31.81 -1.19 9.89
C ASP A 153 -32.03 -2.21 11.01
N GLY A 154 -30.96 -2.88 11.49
CA GLY A 154 -31.02 -3.90 12.52
C GLY A 154 -31.43 -5.29 12.00
N THR A 155 -31.64 -5.47 10.70
CA THR A 155 -31.96 -6.77 10.09
C THR A 155 -30.73 -7.39 9.45
N VAL A 156 -30.72 -8.72 9.28
CA VAL A 156 -29.69 -9.44 8.52
C VAL A 156 -30.31 -9.80 7.17
N PRO A 157 -29.87 -9.17 6.09
CA PRO A 157 -30.44 -9.42 4.78
C PRO A 157 -29.96 -10.76 4.19
N GLU A 158 -30.81 -11.36 3.36
CA GLU A 158 -30.44 -12.47 2.49
C GLU A 158 -29.54 -12.00 1.32
N PRO A 159 -28.76 -12.87 0.68
CA PRO A 159 -27.90 -12.50 -0.46
C PRO A 159 -28.65 -11.78 -1.59
N SER A 160 -29.89 -12.18 -1.89
CA SER A 160 -30.74 -11.58 -2.93
C SER A 160 -31.09 -10.11 -2.66
N ALA A 161 -31.04 -9.65 -1.41
CA ALA A 161 -31.25 -8.26 -1.04
C ALA A 161 -30.06 -7.35 -1.44
N VAL A 162 -28.89 -7.92 -1.71
CA VAL A 162 -27.73 -7.18 -2.22
C VAL A 162 -27.91 -6.90 -3.71
N THR A 163 -28.83 -6.01 -4.02
CA THR A 163 -29.14 -5.58 -5.38
C THR A 163 -28.14 -4.54 -5.89
N ARG A 164 -28.21 -4.22 -7.17
CA ARG A 164 -27.43 -3.09 -7.74
C ARG A 164 -27.71 -1.78 -7.01
N THR A 165 -28.97 -1.50 -6.67
CA THR A 165 -29.36 -0.29 -5.97
C THR A 165 -28.75 -0.27 -4.57
N ALA A 166 -28.89 -1.35 -3.79
CA ALA A 166 -28.29 -1.46 -2.46
C ALA A 166 -26.77 -1.31 -2.52
N PHE A 167 -26.12 -1.80 -3.58
CA PHE A 167 -24.68 -1.62 -3.76
C PHE A 167 -24.30 -0.16 -4.07
N LEU A 168 -25.08 0.56 -4.85
CA LEU A 168 -24.85 2.00 -5.09
C LEU A 168 -25.07 2.82 -3.81
N ASP A 169 -26.10 2.50 -3.02
CA ASP A 169 -26.34 3.11 -1.72
C ASP A 169 -25.18 2.86 -0.75
N TYR A 170 -24.59 1.65 -0.79
CA TYR A 170 -23.36 1.35 -0.03
C TYR A 170 -22.19 2.24 -0.47
N LEU A 171 -21.96 2.42 -1.77
CA LEU A 171 -20.91 3.29 -2.26
C LEU A 171 -21.11 4.74 -1.80
N GLU A 172 -22.34 5.24 -1.83
CA GLU A 172 -22.69 6.55 -1.34
C GLU A 172 -22.50 6.67 0.18
N TRP A 173 -22.98 5.68 0.94
CA TRP A 173 -22.80 5.65 2.37
C TRP A 173 -21.32 5.71 2.78
N THR A 174 -20.43 5.03 2.06
CA THR A 174 -18.98 5.09 2.35
C THR A 174 -18.35 6.46 2.12
N ARG A 175 -19.00 7.35 1.39
CA ARG A 175 -18.52 8.70 1.08
C ARG A 175 -19.04 9.77 2.05
N ARG A 176 -20.01 9.43 2.88
CA ARG A 176 -20.58 10.36 3.84
C ARG A 176 -19.58 10.71 4.94
N PRO A 177 -19.45 11.99 5.31
CA PRO A 177 -18.45 12.42 6.30
C PRO A 177 -18.80 11.99 7.74
N ASP A 178 -20.06 11.69 8.02
CA ASP A 178 -20.58 11.24 9.32
C ASP A 178 -20.32 9.74 9.57
N THR A 179 -19.98 8.98 8.53
CA THR A 179 -19.60 7.57 8.65
C THR A 179 -18.11 7.44 8.92
N LYS A 180 -17.71 6.43 9.70
CA LYS A 180 -16.29 6.04 9.84
C LYS A 180 -15.85 5.10 8.71
N ALA A 181 -16.63 4.99 7.65
CA ALA A 181 -16.38 4.11 6.53
C ALA A 181 -15.19 4.59 5.69
N SER A 182 -14.51 3.66 5.07
CA SER A 182 -13.40 3.93 4.15
C SER A 182 -13.86 3.66 2.71
N PRO A 183 -13.97 4.70 1.87
CA PRO A 183 -14.35 4.50 0.46
C PRO A 183 -13.42 3.53 -0.29
N GLN A 184 -12.13 3.43 0.10
CA GLN A 184 -11.19 2.51 -0.53
C GLN A 184 -11.53 1.03 -0.26
N LEU A 185 -12.17 0.72 0.87
CA LEU A 185 -12.63 -0.63 1.17
C LEU A 185 -13.83 -1.04 0.32
N ALA A 186 -14.58 -0.08 -0.24
CA ALA A 186 -15.68 -0.36 -1.14
C ALA A 186 -15.22 -1.09 -2.42
N ASN A 187 -14.06 -0.72 -2.96
CA ASN A 187 -13.49 -1.44 -4.11
C ASN A 187 -13.16 -2.90 -3.76
N THR A 188 -12.67 -3.14 -2.53
CA THR A 188 -12.39 -4.51 -2.08
C THR A 188 -13.69 -5.28 -1.83
N ALA A 189 -14.72 -4.64 -1.27
CA ALA A 189 -16.03 -5.26 -1.06
C ALA A 189 -16.70 -5.63 -2.40
N ALA A 190 -16.63 -4.75 -3.41
CA ALA A 190 -17.11 -5.04 -4.74
C ALA A 190 -16.42 -6.26 -5.36
N TYR A 191 -15.08 -6.29 -5.31
CA TYR A 191 -14.29 -7.42 -5.77
C TYR A 191 -14.69 -8.73 -5.06
N LEU A 192 -14.91 -8.68 -3.74
CA LEU A 192 -15.34 -9.85 -2.98
C LEU A 192 -16.71 -10.34 -3.44
N LEU A 193 -17.71 -9.47 -3.50
CA LEU A 193 -19.06 -9.85 -3.93
C LEU A 193 -19.07 -10.45 -5.35
N GLU A 194 -18.35 -9.83 -6.28
CA GLU A 194 -18.18 -10.31 -7.65
C GLU A 194 -17.51 -11.70 -7.67
N THR A 195 -16.42 -11.87 -6.90
CA THR A 195 -15.69 -13.14 -6.82
C THR A 195 -16.54 -14.24 -6.17
N LEU A 196 -17.28 -13.92 -5.10
CA LEU A 196 -18.16 -14.88 -4.41
C LEU A 196 -19.25 -15.42 -5.35
N ARG A 197 -19.85 -14.52 -6.15
CA ARG A 197 -20.83 -14.90 -7.18
C ARG A 197 -20.18 -15.77 -8.25
N ASP A 198 -19.07 -15.31 -8.82
CA ASP A 198 -18.42 -15.97 -9.97
C ASP A 198 -17.82 -17.34 -9.60
N CYS A 199 -17.45 -17.53 -8.33
CA CYS A 199 -17.01 -18.83 -7.79
C CYS A 199 -18.18 -19.73 -7.32
N GLY A 200 -19.42 -19.28 -7.41
CA GLY A 200 -20.59 -20.05 -6.91
C GLY A 200 -20.58 -20.30 -5.40
N LEU A 201 -19.97 -19.39 -4.63
CA LEU A 201 -19.91 -19.49 -3.17
C LEU A 201 -21.13 -18.87 -2.49
N VAL A 202 -21.88 -18.09 -3.20
CA VAL A 202 -23.16 -17.50 -2.76
C VAL A 202 -24.12 -17.52 -3.95
N ASP A 203 -25.19 -18.26 -3.79
CA ASP A 203 -26.32 -18.23 -4.73
C ASP A 203 -27.11 -16.92 -4.54
N ASP A 204 -27.85 -16.53 -5.56
CA ASP A 204 -28.77 -15.39 -5.54
C ASP A 204 -28.13 -13.99 -5.38
N LEU A 205 -26.81 -13.85 -5.45
CA LEU A 205 -26.19 -12.52 -5.58
C LEU A 205 -26.52 -11.91 -6.95
N GLY A 206 -26.97 -10.67 -6.95
CA GLY A 206 -27.33 -9.95 -8.17
C GLY A 206 -26.19 -9.89 -9.19
N SER A 207 -26.47 -10.22 -10.45
CA SER A 207 -25.48 -10.23 -11.55
C SER A 207 -24.90 -8.84 -11.87
N ALA A 208 -25.55 -7.77 -11.42
CA ALA A 208 -25.15 -6.38 -11.68
C ALA A 208 -24.28 -5.76 -10.58
N ILE A 209 -23.79 -6.57 -9.63
CA ILE A 209 -22.90 -6.11 -8.54
C ILE A 209 -21.46 -6.10 -9.06
N PHE A 210 -21.08 -5.04 -9.73
CA PHE A 210 -19.71 -4.76 -10.18
C PHE A 210 -19.49 -3.25 -10.24
N LEU A 211 -18.23 -2.84 -10.14
CA LEU A 211 -17.88 -1.42 -10.26
C LEU A 211 -17.81 -1.00 -11.72
N ARG A 212 -18.64 -0.06 -12.10
CA ARG A 212 -18.55 0.60 -13.40
C ARG A 212 -17.46 1.67 -13.40
N ARG A 213 -17.03 2.08 -14.60
CA ARG A 213 -16.12 3.21 -14.77
C ARG A 213 -16.72 4.46 -14.10
N GLY A 214 -15.91 5.13 -13.26
CA GLY A 214 -16.35 6.30 -12.49
C GLY A 214 -16.91 6.00 -11.09
N GLU A 215 -17.33 4.76 -10.81
CA GLU A 215 -17.77 4.34 -9.47
C GLU A 215 -16.60 3.95 -8.58
N ASN A 216 -15.50 3.54 -9.18
CA ASN A 216 -14.26 3.24 -8.47
C ASN A 216 -13.81 4.45 -7.65
N VAL A 217 -13.53 4.21 -6.39
CA VAL A 217 -12.84 5.20 -5.58
C VAL A 217 -11.38 5.20 -6.01
N HIS A 218 -11.04 6.13 -6.87
CA HIS A 218 -9.64 6.33 -7.25
C HIS A 218 -8.85 6.73 -6.00
N ARG A 219 -7.87 5.94 -5.68
CA ARG A 219 -6.85 6.36 -4.73
C ARG A 219 -6.19 7.60 -5.34
N LYS A 220 -6.37 8.77 -4.72
CA LYS A 220 -5.55 9.94 -5.10
C LYS A 220 -4.11 9.47 -5.10
N THR A 221 -3.48 9.48 -6.25
CA THR A 221 -2.05 9.11 -6.39
C THR A 221 -1.30 10.06 -5.48
N ARG A 222 -0.83 9.54 -4.36
CA ARG A 222 -0.01 10.35 -3.45
C ARG A 222 1.28 10.65 -4.19
N ARG A 223 1.58 11.93 -4.33
CA ARG A 223 2.87 12.38 -4.88
C ARG A 223 3.98 11.74 -4.06
N PRO A 224 5.10 11.32 -4.71
CA PRO A 224 6.29 10.93 -3.97
C PRO A 224 6.66 12.05 -3.00
N ARG A 225 7.01 11.65 -1.79
CA ARG A 225 7.43 12.59 -0.75
C ARG A 225 8.87 12.24 -0.35
N PRO A 226 9.87 12.68 -1.14
CA PRO A 226 11.27 12.50 -0.74
C PRO A 226 11.54 13.30 0.53
N PHE A 227 12.59 12.94 1.25
CA PHE A 227 13.12 13.84 2.27
C PHE A 227 13.74 15.06 1.59
N PRO A 228 13.52 16.27 2.12
CA PRO A 228 14.22 17.46 1.66
C PRO A 228 15.75 17.33 1.78
N PRO A 229 16.54 18.01 0.94
CA PRO A 229 18.00 17.90 0.95
C PRO A 229 18.63 18.20 2.31
N ASP A 230 18.18 19.25 3.01
CA ASP A 230 18.63 19.64 4.35
C ASP A 230 18.40 18.54 5.39
N VAL A 231 17.30 17.78 5.25
CA VAL A 231 16.98 16.65 6.13
C VAL A 231 17.91 15.47 5.83
N ILE A 232 18.20 15.20 4.57
CA ILE A 232 19.13 14.12 4.17
C ILE A 232 20.53 14.41 4.70
N GLU A 233 21.04 15.61 4.54
CA GLU A 233 22.33 16.03 5.07
C GLU A 233 22.42 15.84 6.60
N ARG A 234 21.35 16.22 7.32
CA ARG A 234 21.28 16.02 8.76
C ARG A 234 21.19 14.54 9.15
N ILE A 235 20.49 13.70 8.38
CA ILE A 235 20.46 12.25 8.61
C ILE A 235 21.86 11.67 8.40
N ASP A 236 22.53 12.03 7.33
CA ASP A 236 23.87 11.55 7.02
C ASP A 236 24.84 11.98 8.14
N THR A 237 24.92 13.26 8.48
CA THR A 237 25.86 13.80 9.48
C THR A 237 25.54 13.36 10.92
N LEU A 238 24.27 13.45 11.36
CA LEU A 238 23.91 13.26 12.77
C LEU A 238 23.64 11.78 13.13
N ILE A 239 23.40 10.92 12.15
CA ILE A 239 23.04 9.53 12.40
C ILE A 239 24.02 8.57 11.71
N VAL A 240 24.20 8.68 10.39
CA VAL A 240 24.99 7.71 9.62
C VAL A 240 26.48 7.85 9.91
N ASP A 241 27.00 9.06 9.92
CA ASP A 241 28.42 9.34 10.17
C ASP A 241 28.75 9.47 11.67
N ASN A 242 27.74 9.47 12.54
CA ASN A 242 27.91 9.62 13.97
C ASN A 242 28.18 8.27 14.67
N PRO A 243 29.40 8.05 15.18
CA PRO A 243 29.77 6.79 15.86
C PRO A 243 29.02 6.57 17.19
N ALA A 244 28.44 7.61 17.79
CA ALA A 244 27.66 7.49 19.03
C ALA A 244 26.24 6.95 18.78
N THR A 245 25.77 6.92 17.52
CA THR A 245 24.49 6.32 17.17
C THR A 245 24.54 4.79 17.35
N ASP A 246 23.44 4.21 17.85
CA ASP A 246 23.29 2.75 17.92
C ASP A 246 23.71 2.10 16.61
N PRO A 247 24.71 1.20 16.60
CA PRO A 247 25.28 0.68 15.37
C PRO A 247 24.28 -0.05 14.49
N THR A 248 23.29 -0.76 15.08
CA THR A 248 22.25 -1.46 14.33
C THR A 248 21.30 -0.48 13.63
N LEU A 249 20.87 0.57 14.34
CA LEU A 249 20.00 1.59 13.74
C LEU A 249 20.74 2.41 12.67
N ARG A 250 22.01 2.71 12.91
CA ARG A 250 22.89 3.35 11.94
C ARG A 250 22.96 2.52 10.64
N ALA A 251 23.26 1.22 10.76
CA ALA A 251 23.33 0.32 9.62
C ALA A 251 21.97 0.18 8.89
N MET A 252 20.85 0.15 9.63
CA MET A 252 19.51 0.13 9.05
C MET A 252 19.21 1.39 8.23
N ILE A 253 19.54 2.57 8.77
CA ILE A 253 19.32 3.84 8.08
C ILE A 253 20.22 3.94 6.84
N ALA A 254 21.51 3.62 6.97
CA ALA A 254 22.45 3.61 5.86
C ALA A 254 21.97 2.68 4.73
N THR A 255 21.55 1.44 5.07
CA THR A 255 21.02 0.49 4.10
C THR A 255 19.78 1.04 3.38
N THR A 256 18.84 1.61 4.14
CA THR A 256 17.62 2.18 3.55
C THR A 256 17.91 3.41 2.68
N ARG A 257 18.86 4.23 3.11
CA ARG A 257 19.30 5.45 2.44
C ARG A 257 19.88 5.18 1.05
N TRP A 258 20.71 4.12 0.94
CA TRP A 258 21.43 3.79 -0.30
C TRP A 258 20.72 2.77 -1.17
N ALA A 259 20.10 1.74 -0.57
CA ALA A 259 19.45 0.67 -1.31
C ALA A 259 17.96 0.88 -1.56
N GLY A 260 17.32 1.81 -0.85
CA GLY A 260 15.89 2.08 -1.01
C GLY A 260 15.00 0.89 -0.69
N CYS A 261 15.43 -0.04 0.18
CA CYS A 261 14.66 -1.22 0.58
C CYS A 261 13.30 -0.84 1.19
N ARG A 262 12.29 -1.67 0.98
CA ARG A 262 11.06 -1.55 1.77
C ARG A 262 11.33 -1.97 3.21
N ILE A 263 10.62 -1.37 4.17
CA ILE A 263 10.83 -1.69 5.59
C ILE A 263 10.69 -3.20 5.90
N SER A 264 9.81 -3.91 5.22
CA SER A 264 9.66 -5.36 5.37
C SER A 264 10.86 -6.13 4.81
N GLU A 265 11.47 -5.66 3.74
CA GLU A 265 12.67 -6.21 3.14
C GLU A 265 13.89 -5.93 4.04
N LEU A 266 14.01 -4.69 4.54
CA LEU A 266 15.08 -4.29 5.44
C LEU A 266 15.14 -5.16 6.70
N VAL A 267 14.02 -5.35 7.39
CA VAL A 267 14.01 -6.15 8.64
C VAL A 267 14.27 -7.63 8.40
N ALA A 268 14.02 -8.11 7.19
CA ALA A 268 14.19 -9.51 6.80
C ALA A 268 15.52 -9.79 6.08
N LEU A 269 16.43 -8.80 5.99
CA LEU A 269 17.72 -9.00 5.35
C LEU A 269 18.47 -10.18 6.01
N PRO A 270 18.90 -11.20 5.22
CA PRO A 270 19.71 -12.27 5.75
C PRO A 270 21.09 -11.74 6.17
N ILE A 271 21.72 -12.43 7.10
CA ILE A 271 23.03 -12.01 7.61
C ILE A 271 24.10 -11.98 6.53
N ASP A 272 24.01 -12.87 5.57
CA ASP A 272 24.95 -13.05 4.44
C ASP A 272 24.51 -12.31 3.16
N CYS A 273 23.64 -11.29 3.31
CA CYS A 273 23.12 -10.54 2.17
C CYS A 273 24.20 -9.78 1.36
N LEU A 274 25.38 -9.51 1.95
CA LEU A 274 26.47 -8.82 1.27
C LEU A 274 27.29 -9.79 0.43
N GLN A 275 27.38 -9.50 -0.86
CA GLN A 275 28.17 -10.27 -1.82
C GLN A 275 29.26 -9.37 -2.42
N HIS A 276 30.39 -9.98 -2.76
CA HIS A 276 31.49 -9.30 -3.47
C HIS A 276 31.70 -9.92 -4.85
N SER A 277 31.99 -9.10 -5.85
CA SER A 277 32.37 -9.51 -7.19
C SER A 277 33.42 -8.57 -7.75
N GLU A 278 34.00 -8.90 -8.92
CA GLU A 278 34.93 -8.01 -9.65
C GLU A 278 34.33 -6.62 -9.95
N GLN A 279 33.00 -6.52 -10.01
CA GLN A 279 32.27 -5.28 -10.28
C GLN A 279 31.95 -4.49 -9.01
N GLY A 280 32.38 -4.94 -7.81
CA GLY A 280 32.14 -4.28 -6.54
C GLY A 280 31.24 -5.07 -5.60
N HIS A 281 30.61 -4.33 -4.68
CA HIS A 281 29.77 -4.89 -3.64
C HIS A 281 28.30 -4.88 -4.00
N TRP A 282 27.58 -5.92 -3.58
CA TRP A 282 26.17 -6.13 -3.86
C TRP A 282 25.46 -6.59 -2.60
N ILE A 283 24.22 -6.18 -2.43
CA ILE A 283 23.31 -6.82 -1.47
C ILE A 283 22.30 -7.68 -2.21
N GLU A 284 22.07 -8.88 -1.67
CA GLU A 284 21.10 -9.82 -2.21
C GLU A 284 20.04 -10.16 -1.18
N TYR A 285 18.78 -10.08 -1.56
CA TYR A 285 17.65 -10.30 -0.65
C TYR A 285 16.37 -10.66 -1.38
N TRP A 286 15.46 -11.29 -0.66
CA TRP A 286 14.15 -11.68 -1.16
C TRP A 286 13.15 -10.52 -1.08
N MET A 287 12.51 -10.21 -2.20
CA MET A 287 11.41 -9.23 -2.25
C MET A 287 10.07 -9.93 -2.04
N THR A 288 9.50 -9.86 -0.85
CA THR A 288 8.25 -10.54 -0.50
C THR A 288 7.07 -10.14 -1.38
N LYS A 289 6.97 -8.87 -1.75
CA LYS A 289 5.81 -8.36 -2.52
C LYS A 289 5.78 -8.89 -3.96
N THR A 290 6.91 -9.28 -4.48
CA THR A 290 7.13 -9.64 -5.88
C THR A 290 7.59 -11.08 -6.05
N SER A 291 7.80 -11.77 -4.92
CA SER A 291 8.29 -13.15 -4.85
C SER A 291 9.49 -13.39 -5.75
N ALA A 292 10.50 -12.53 -5.65
CA ALA A 292 11.71 -12.59 -6.47
C ALA A 292 12.95 -12.22 -5.66
N TRP A 293 14.06 -12.86 -5.98
CA TRP A 293 15.38 -12.44 -5.51
C TRP A 293 15.80 -11.14 -6.17
N ARG A 294 16.47 -10.32 -5.41
CA ARG A 294 16.99 -9.05 -5.85
C ARG A 294 18.45 -8.92 -5.48
N ARG A 295 19.25 -8.52 -6.47
CA ARG A 295 20.65 -8.15 -6.31
C ARG A 295 20.82 -6.68 -6.66
N LEU A 296 21.44 -5.90 -5.77
CA LEU A 296 21.58 -4.45 -5.90
C LEU A 296 23.01 -4.03 -5.62
N PRO A 297 23.65 -3.21 -6.50
CA PRO A 297 24.98 -2.69 -6.24
C PRO A 297 24.95 -1.70 -5.09
N VAL A 298 25.96 -1.72 -4.24
CA VAL A 298 26.10 -0.81 -3.10
C VAL A 298 27.49 -0.23 -3.03
N PRO A 299 27.64 1.02 -2.55
CA PRO A 299 28.95 1.64 -2.38
C PRO A 299 29.76 0.95 -1.27
N GLU A 300 31.10 1.07 -1.35
CA GLU A 300 32.03 0.51 -0.37
C GLU A 300 31.68 0.94 1.06
N SER A 301 31.34 2.22 1.26
CA SER A 301 30.98 2.75 2.57
C SER A 301 29.78 2.04 3.22
N LEU A 302 28.79 1.61 2.42
CA LEU A 302 27.67 0.80 2.92
C LEU A 302 28.12 -0.64 3.17
N ALA A 303 28.97 -1.20 2.30
CA ALA A 303 29.48 -2.55 2.47
C ALA A 303 30.29 -2.69 3.77
N GLU A 304 31.10 -1.70 4.13
CA GLU A 304 31.81 -1.65 5.43
C GLU A 304 30.85 -1.65 6.61
N ILE A 305 29.84 -0.78 6.59
CA ILE A 305 28.81 -0.73 7.65
C ILE A 305 28.08 -2.07 7.79
N ILE A 306 27.79 -2.75 6.68
CA ILE A 306 27.14 -4.06 6.71
C ILE A 306 28.07 -5.13 7.28
N ARG A 307 29.36 -5.16 6.90
CA ARG A 307 30.36 -6.11 7.45
C ARG A 307 30.52 -5.94 8.97
N ASP A 308 30.60 -4.71 9.44
CA ASP A 308 30.65 -4.43 10.88
C ASP A 308 29.40 -4.92 11.59
N GLN A 309 28.24 -4.77 10.97
CA GLN A 309 26.99 -5.27 11.51
C GLN A 309 26.94 -6.81 11.51
N GLN A 310 27.40 -7.47 10.46
CA GLN A 310 27.51 -8.93 10.38
C GLN A 310 28.40 -9.45 11.51
N THR A 311 29.56 -8.85 11.72
CA THR A 311 30.50 -9.24 12.78
C THR A 311 29.82 -9.12 14.14
N ARG A 312 29.23 -7.98 14.46
CA ARG A 312 28.53 -7.78 15.75
C ARG A 312 27.41 -8.78 15.99
N VAL A 313 26.64 -9.08 14.95
CA VAL A 313 25.53 -10.04 15.07
C VAL A 313 26.06 -11.46 15.30
N ARG A 314 27.11 -11.88 14.60
CA ARG A 314 27.73 -13.19 14.79
C ARG A 314 28.39 -13.31 16.16
N ASP A 315 29.05 -12.26 16.64
CA ASP A 315 29.64 -12.23 17.99
C ASP A 315 28.57 -12.34 19.08
N THR A 316 27.38 -11.77 18.85
CA THR A 316 26.30 -11.74 19.85
C THR A 316 25.44 -13.01 19.82
N TYR A 317 25.10 -13.52 18.63
CA TYR A 317 24.11 -14.59 18.44
C TYR A 317 24.71 -15.90 17.89
N GLY A 318 26.00 -15.90 17.54
CA GLY A 318 26.69 -17.04 16.98
C GLY A 318 26.72 -17.06 15.44
N PRO A 319 27.50 -18.02 14.87
CA PRO A 319 27.73 -18.09 13.42
C PRO A 319 26.46 -18.42 12.61
N ASP A 320 25.49 -19.08 13.23
CA ASP A 320 24.23 -19.51 12.59
C ASP A 320 23.13 -18.43 12.65
N ALA A 321 23.49 -17.18 12.98
CA ALA A 321 22.54 -16.07 12.97
C ALA A 321 21.94 -15.90 11.58
N GLU A 322 20.62 -15.86 11.49
CA GLU A 322 19.89 -15.80 10.20
C GLU A 322 19.68 -14.37 9.68
N HIS A 323 19.55 -13.38 10.59
CA HIS A 323 19.12 -12.02 10.26
C HIS A 323 20.21 -11.00 10.51
N LEU A 324 20.45 -10.12 9.55
CA LEU A 324 21.39 -8.99 9.70
C LEU A 324 20.96 -8.00 10.79
N PHE A 325 19.66 -7.83 11.00
CA PHE A 325 19.10 -6.89 11.97
C PHE A 325 18.23 -7.61 13.00
N PRO A 326 18.83 -8.18 14.06
CA PRO A 326 18.09 -8.84 15.12
C PRO A 326 17.21 -7.87 15.88
N GLY A 327 15.93 -8.22 16.05
CA GLY A 327 14.97 -7.45 16.85
C GLY A 327 14.94 -7.87 18.31
N ALA A 328 14.17 -7.17 19.14
CA ALA A 328 14.08 -7.37 20.59
C ALA A 328 13.63 -8.78 21.04
N ARG A 329 13.17 -9.63 20.14
CA ARG A 329 12.80 -11.04 20.41
C ARG A 329 13.91 -12.02 20.10
N SER A 330 15.07 -11.55 19.65
CA SER A 330 16.25 -12.38 19.44
C SER A 330 16.82 -12.80 20.78
N SER A 331 17.42 -13.99 20.84
CA SER A 331 18.00 -14.55 22.07
C SER A 331 19.44 -14.96 21.81
N ALA A 332 20.37 -14.27 22.41
CA ALA A 332 21.79 -14.62 22.37
C ALA A 332 22.04 -15.99 23.02
N ILE A 333 21.33 -16.32 24.11
CA ILE A 333 21.48 -17.59 24.85
C ILE A 333 21.04 -18.78 23.98
N ALA A 334 19.98 -18.61 23.17
CA ALA A 334 19.47 -19.65 22.30
C ALA A 334 20.08 -19.60 20.88
N GLY A 335 21.01 -18.69 20.60
CA GLY A 335 21.61 -18.48 19.29
C GLY A 335 20.61 -18.11 18.19
N ARG A 336 19.44 -17.57 18.55
CA ARG A 336 18.34 -17.33 17.61
C ARG A 336 18.12 -15.85 17.33
N THR A 337 18.15 -15.47 16.06
CA THR A 337 17.74 -14.14 15.62
C THR A 337 16.29 -14.15 15.15
N GLN A 338 15.59 -13.06 15.45
CA GLN A 338 14.24 -12.77 15.00
C GLN A 338 14.21 -11.38 14.39
N PRO A 339 13.55 -11.16 13.26
CA PRO A 339 13.50 -9.83 12.65
C PRO A 339 12.73 -8.83 13.53
N TRP A 340 13.02 -7.57 13.36
CA TRP A 340 12.21 -6.50 13.92
C TRP A 340 10.75 -6.59 13.43
N SER A 341 9.80 -6.16 14.27
CA SER A 341 8.49 -5.82 13.71
C SER A 341 8.59 -4.51 12.94
N THR A 342 7.96 -4.44 11.78
CA THR A 342 7.95 -3.20 11.00
C THR A 342 7.38 -1.99 11.76
N SER A 343 6.38 -2.20 12.64
CA SER A 343 5.85 -1.16 13.52
C SER A 343 6.84 -0.77 14.61
N GLY A 344 7.48 -1.75 15.26
CA GLY A 344 8.49 -1.49 16.29
C GLY A 344 9.68 -0.70 15.75
N LEU A 345 10.16 -1.07 14.55
CA LEU A 345 11.23 -0.33 13.89
C LEU A 345 10.79 1.12 13.55
N ARG A 346 9.59 1.31 13.01
CA ARG A 346 9.07 2.67 12.73
C ARG A 346 9.04 3.55 13.97
N HIS A 347 8.60 3.01 15.11
CA HIS A 347 8.58 3.73 16.36
C HIS A 347 9.99 4.08 16.84
N ARG A 348 10.93 3.13 16.73
CA ARG A 348 12.33 3.38 17.16
C ARG A 348 13.04 4.39 16.26
N LEU A 349 12.84 4.32 14.93
CA LEU A 349 13.39 5.31 14.00
C LEU A 349 12.77 6.71 14.21
N ALA A 350 11.47 6.78 14.50
CA ALA A 350 10.82 8.04 14.84
C ALA A 350 11.36 8.63 16.15
N ALA A 351 11.70 7.79 17.14
CA ALA A 351 12.36 8.22 18.38
C ALA A 351 13.76 8.73 18.08
N LEU A 352 14.58 7.99 17.33
CA LEU A 352 15.93 8.37 16.94
C LEU A 352 15.97 9.74 16.25
N PHE A 353 15.06 9.99 15.31
CA PHE A 353 14.98 11.29 14.64
C PHE A 353 14.67 12.43 15.62
N ARG A 354 13.80 12.19 16.59
CA ARG A 354 13.51 13.18 17.66
C ARG A 354 14.71 13.40 18.57
N GLU A 355 15.41 12.34 18.95
CA GLU A 355 16.64 12.39 19.75
C GLU A 355 17.71 13.28 19.09
N HIS A 356 17.81 13.24 17.75
CA HIS A 356 18.74 14.07 16.97
C HIS A 356 18.12 15.39 16.46
N GLY A 357 16.92 15.77 16.92
CA GLY A 357 16.25 17.01 16.55
C GLY A 357 15.77 17.07 15.08
N ILE A 358 15.73 15.94 14.37
CA ILE A 358 15.28 15.87 12.95
C ILE A 358 13.76 15.75 12.90
N THR A 359 13.06 16.82 13.28
CA THR A 359 11.59 16.84 13.35
C THR A 359 10.93 17.73 12.30
N THR A 360 11.72 18.63 11.70
CA THR A 360 11.23 19.60 10.71
C THR A 360 12.35 19.91 9.72
N SER A 361 12.02 20.05 8.45
CA SER A 361 12.94 20.61 7.44
C SER A 361 13.08 22.11 7.67
N VAL A 362 14.32 22.59 7.72
CA VAL A 362 14.62 24.03 7.84
C VAL A 362 14.28 24.76 6.53
N ALA A 363 14.49 24.08 5.39
CA ALA A 363 14.26 24.67 4.07
C ALA A 363 12.78 24.79 3.72
N THR A 364 11.94 23.83 4.13
CA THR A 364 10.54 23.77 3.67
C THR A 364 9.51 23.92 4.78
N GLY A 365 9.91 23.87 6.06
CA GLY A 365 8.99 23.85 7.19
C GLY A 365 8.19 22.54 7.35
N GLU A 366 8.44 21.54 6.50
CA GLU A 366 7.72 20.27 6.52
C GLU A 366 8.05 19.47 7.80
N LYS A 367 7.01 18.91 8.44
CA LYS A 367 7.18 17.98 9.57
C LYS A 367 7.79 16.66 9.10
N ILE A 368 8.85 16.23 9.78
CA ILE A 368 9.62 15.03 9.46
C ILE A 368 9.44 13.97 10.54
N SER A 369 9.34 12.72 10.10
CA SER A 369 9.34 11.56 11.00
C SER A 369 10.23 10.45 10.43
N GLY A 370 11.13 9.91 11.23
CA GLY A 370 11.93 8.73 10.88
C GLY A 370 11.10 7.46 10.71
N GLY A 371 9.88 7.44 11.25
CA GLY A 371 8.94 6.32 11.04
C GLY A 371 8.38 6.22 9.61
N ASP A 372 8.53 7.27 8.79
CA ASP A 372 8.13 7.25 7.38
C ASP A 372 9.26 6.71 6.48
N VAL A 373 9.67 5.47 6.75
CA VAL A 373 10.82 4.81 6.09
C VAL A 373 10.68 4.76 4.57
N HIS A 374 9.46 4.75 4.04
CA HIS A 374 9.25 4.72 2.59
C HIS A 374 9.75 6.00 1.87
N ARG A 375 9.91 7.10 2.61
CA ARG A 375 10.49 8.35 2.07
C ARG A 375 11.93 8.18 1.60
N PHE A 376 12.75 7.33 2.25
CA PHE A 376 14.11 7.03 1.76
C PHE A 376 14.08 6.47 0.33
N ARG A 377 13.12 5.57 0.07
CA ARG A 377 12.93 5.01 -1.26
C ARG A 377 12.48 6.06 -2.28
N HIS A 378 11.64 7.00 -1.87
CA HIS A 378 11.30 8.16 -2.72
C HIS A 378 12.53 9.04 -2.96
N THR A 379 13.34 9.26 -1.93
CA THR A 379 14.55 10.08 -2.03
C THR A 379 15.56 9.48 -3.00
N ILE A 380 15.88 8.19 -2.88
CA ILE A 380 16.84 7.58 -3.82
C ILE A 380 16.29 7.53 -5.24
N GLY A 381 14.99 7.22 -5.42
CA GLY A 381 14.38 7.23 -6.75
C GLY A 381 14.44 8.61 -7.43
N MET A 382 14.15 9.68 -6.70
CA MET A 382 14.28 11.05 -7.19
C MET A 382 15.73 11.42 -7.45
N HIS A 383 16.65 11.01 -6.55
CA HIS A 383 18.08 11.27 -6.70
C HIS A 383 18.64 10.64 -7.99
N LEU A 384 18.32 9.39 -8.26
CA LEU A 384 18.74 8.68 -9.46
C LEU A 384 18.23 9.37 -10.73
N LEU A 385 16.94 9.73 -10.80
CA LEU A 385 16.36 10.45 -11.94
C LEU A 385 17.02 11.80 -12.16
N ASN A 386 17.28 12.56 -11.09
CA ASN A 386 17.93 13.86 -11.17
C ASN A 386 19.41 13.76 -11.58
N ASN A 387 20.03 12.60 -11.37
CA ASN A 387 21.40 12.31 -11.84
C ASN A 387 21.45 11.58 -13.19
N GLY A 388 20.38 11.65 -13.96
CA GLY A 388 20.38 11.23 -15.36
C GLY A 388 19.95 9.80 -15.63
N TRP A 389 19.59 9.04 -14.59
CA TRP A 389 19.05 7.69 -14.78
C TRP A 389 17.70 7.74 -15.48
N THR A 390 17.47 6.81 -16.39
CA THR A 390 16.19 6.68 -17.08
C THR A 390 15.14 6.05 -16.16
N GLN A 391 13.85 6.24 -16.47
CA GLN A 391 12.76 5.61 -15.72
C GLN A 391 12.88 4.06 -15.68
N PRO A 392 13.20 3.34 -16.76
CA PRO A 392 13.44 1.91 -16.71
C PRO A 392 14.58 1.51 -15.76
N GLU A 393 15.70 2.23 -15.78
CA GLU A 393 16.82 1.96 -14.87
C GLU A 393 16.41 2.16 -13.39
N VAL A 394 15.70 3.26 -13.09
CA VAL A 394 15.17 3.50 -11.73
C VAL A 394 14.11 2.45 -11.34
N ARG A 395 13.25 2.03 -12.29
CA ARG A 395 12.32 0.93 -12.08
C ARG A 395 13.06 -0.34 -11.67
N ASP A 396 14.08 -0.68 -12.43
CA ASP A 396 14.87 -1.89 -12.18
C ASP A 396 15.68 -1.74 -10.88
N PHE A 397 16.27 -0.57 -10.61
CA PHE A 397 16.96 -0.28 -9.35
C PHE A 397 16.03 -0.33 -8.14
N LEU A 398 14.78 0.09 -8.23
CA LEU A 398 13.80 0.04 -7.14
C LEU A 398 13.01 -1.29 -7.11
N GLY A 399 13.09 -2.14 -8.13
CA GLY A 399 12.30 -3.37 -8.27
C GLY A 399 10.81 -3.08 -8.32
N HIS A 400 10.39 -2.20 -9.22
CA HIS A 400 9.00 -1.93 -9.51
C HIS A 400 8.51 -2.85 -10.62
N HIS A 401 7.33 -3.45 -10.46
CA HIS A 401 6.74 -4.32 -11.48
C HIS A 401 6.09 -3.56 -12.64
N SER A 402 5.70 -2.31 -12.42
CA SER A 402 5.05 -1.51 -13.47
C SER A 402 5.70 -0.14 -13.61
N ASP A 403 5.71 0.35 -14.83
CA ASP A 403 6.18 1.69 -15.16
C ASP A 403 5.36 2.78 -14.44
N THR A 404 4.08 2.53 -14.19
CA THR A 404 3.20 3.43 -13.43
C THR A 404 3.73 3.72 -12.02
N MET A 405 4.39 2.75 -11.38
CA MET A 405 5.00 2.95 -10.05
C MET A 405 6.22 3.86 -10.12
N THR A 406 6.96 3.83 -11.23
CA THR A 406 8.15 4.65 -11.44
C THR A 406 7.77 6.01 -12.03
N ALA A 407 6.71 6.09 -12.84
CA ALA A 407 6.19 7.34 -13.38
C ALA A 407 5.80 8.36 -12.28
N THR A 408 5.49 7.88 -11.06
CA THR A 408 5.26 8.78 -9.92
C THR A 408 6.50 9.59 -9.53
N TYR A 409 7.71 9.11 -9.87
CA TYR A 409 8.98 9.83 -9.66
C TYR A 409 9.41 10.69 -10.85
N ALA A 410 8.72 10.60 -11.98
CA ALA A 410 9.12 11.21 -13.26
C ALA A 410 9.08 12.75 -13.28
N ARG A 411 8.83 13.39 -12.15
CA ARG A 411 9.00 14.84 -12.03
C ARG A 411 10.46 15.15 -11.78
N ILE A 412 11.13 15.52 -12.86
CA ILE A 412 12.44 16.15 -12.81
C ILE A 412 12.27 17.47 -12.03
N THR A 413 13.18 17.77 -11.10
CA THR A 413 13.17 19.06 -10.43
C THR A 413 13.40 20.18 -11.44
N ASP A 414 12.86 21.36 -11.20
CA ASP A 414 13.01 22.53 -12.09
C ASP A 414 14.49 22.84 -12.35
N ASP A 415 15.36 22.68 -11.34
CA ASP A 415 16.82 22.85 -11.47
C ASP A 415 17.43 21.81 -12.42
N THR A 416 17.01 20.55 -12.33
CA THR A 416 17.50 19.49 -13.24
C THR A 416 17.00 19.72 -14.66
N LEU A 417 15.74 20.14 -14.82
CA LEU A 417 15.20 20.51 -16.12
C LEU A 417 15.96 21.68 -16.73
N ALA A 418 16.20 22.74 -15.96
CA ALA A 418 16.95 23.92 -16.39
C ALA A 418 18.42 23.59 -16.73
N ARG A 419 19.06 22.68 -15.97
CA ARG A 419 20.40 22.19 -16.27
C ARG A 419 20.44 21.41 -17.57
N LYS A 420 19.56 20.41 -17.73
CA LYS A 420 19.48 19.60 -18.97
C LYS A 420 19.14 20.45 -20.19
N ALA A 421 18.25 21.42 -20.02
CA ALA A 421 17.92 22.35 -21.08
C ALA A 421 19.14 23.19 -21.49
N ARG A 422 19.89 23.71 -20.52
CA ARG A 422 21.16 24.45 -20.80
C ARG A 422 22.19 23.57 -21.48
N GLU A 423 22.48 22.37 -20.92
CA GLU A 423 23.40 21.40 -21.54
C GLU A 423 23.02 21.08 -23.00
N PHE A 424 21.74 20.95 -23.26
CA PHE A 424 21.20 20.69 -24.59
C PHE A 424 21.40 21.90 -25.50
N TRP A 425 21.09 23.12 -25.07
CA TRP A 425 21.26 24.34 -25.84
C TRP A 425 22.74 24.64 -26.10
N ASP A 426 23.60 24.42 -25.10
CA ASP A 426 25.05 24.60 -25.23
C ASP A 426 25.68 23.62 -26.25
N THR A 427 25.13 22.40 -26.32
CA THR A 427 25.60 21.35 -27.25
C THR A 427 25.01 21.52 -28.67
N ASN A 428 23.94 22.31 -28.83
CA ASN A 428 23.26 22.53 -30.10
C ASN A 428 22.98 24.02 -30.38
N PRO A 429 24.01 24.87 -30.41
CA PRO A 429 23.83 26.32 -30.50
C PRO A 429 23.18 26.80 -31.80
N ASP A 430 23.26 26.02 -32.89
CA ASP A 430 22.81 26.43 -34.23
C ASP A 430 21.40 25.90 -34.59
N LYS A 431 20.77 25.17 -33.70
CA LYS A 431 19.41 24.64 -33.94
C LYS A 431 18.44 25.40 -33.08
N GLY A 432 17.81 26.42 -33.67
CA GLY A 432 16.72 27.15 -33.00
C GLY A 432 15.70 26.23 -32.38
N VAL A 433 15.06 26.70 -31.31
CA VAL A 433 14.08 25.96 -30.50
C VAL A 433 13.04 25.24 -31.38
N ASP A 434 12.68 25.82 -32.50
CA ASP A 434 11.68 25.29 -33.44
C ASP A 434 12.08 23.95 -34.09
N ALA A 435 13.34 23.83 -34.57
CA ALA A 435 13.78 22.59 -35.22
C ALA A 435 13.92 21.40 -34.25
N THR A 436 14.13 21.67 -32.97
CA THR A 436 14.26 20.65 -31.92
C THR A 436 12.92 20.26 -31.35
N VAL A 437 12.04 21.22 -31.18
CA VAL A 437 10.64 20.98 -30.82
C VAL A 437 9.96 20.17 -31.93
N GLU A 438 10.20 20.48 -33.21
CA GLU A 438 9.68 19.67 -34.32
C GLU A 438 10.28 18.26 -34.36
N ARG A 439 11.57 18.06 -34.07
CA ARG A 439 12.16 16.71 -33.98
C ARG A 439 11.64 15.90 -32.82
N LEU A 440 11.41 16.50 -31.66
CA LEU A 440 10.80 15.87 -30.52
C LEU A 440 9.30 15.57 -30.78
N ARG A 441 8.61 16.52 -31.41
CA ARG A 441 7.24 16.32 -31.89
C ARG A 441 7.15 15.15 -32.89
N ALA A 442 8.03 15.10 -33.88
CA ALA A 442 8.08 14.03 -34.88
C ALA A 442 8.41 12.65 -34.29
N ARG A 443 9.14 12.58 -33.17
CA ARG A 443 9.48 11.32 -32.49
C ARG A 443 8.38 10.76 -31.57
N PHE A 444 7.52 11.61 -31.04
CA PHE A 444 6.58 11.25 -29.98
C PHE A 444 5.13 11.67 -30.26
N THR A 445 4.85 12.22 -31.44
CA THR A 445 3.52 12.70 -31.78
C THR A 445 2.84 11.83 -32.80
N THR A 446 1.63 11.39 -32.50
CA THR A 446 0.72 10.83 -33.48
C THR A 446 -0.15 11.96 -34.01
N ALA A 447 -0.17 12.15 -35.34
CA ALA A 447 -1.04 13.13 -35.98
C ALA A 447 -2.52 12.74 -35.74
N LEU A 448 -3.28 13.72 -35.31
CA LEU A 448 -4.73 13.64 -35.13
C LEU A 448 -5.40 14.55 -36.16
N PRO A 449 -6.69 14.33 -36.47
CA PRO A 449 -7.42 15.22 -37.39
C PRO A 449 -7.46 16.70 -36.95
N ASN A 450 -7.26 16.95 -35.64
CA ASN A 450 -7.38 18.27 -35.00
C ASN A 450 -6.17 18.63 -34.14
N GLY A 451 -4.98 18.13 -34.45
CA GLY A 451 -3.77 18.43 -33.69
C GLY A 451 -2.82 17.26 -33.61
N PHE A 452 -2.09 17.18 -32.49
CA PHE A 452 -1.14 16.12 -32.24
C PHE A 452 -1.40 15.46 -30.88
N CYS A 453 -1.18 14.14 -30.80
CA CYS A 453 -1.16 13.40 -29.56
C CYS A 453 0.29 13.26 -29.07
N THR A 454 0.62 13.84 -27.95
CA THR A 454 1.94 13.74 -27.31
C THR A 454 2.01 12.62 -26.26
N LEU A 455 1.01 11.74 -26.24
CA LEU A 455 1.00 10.58 -25.35
C LEU A 455 2.19 9.66 -25.67
N PRO A 456 3.04 9.32 -24.69
CA PRO A 456 4.14 8.39 -24.90
C PRO A 456 3.66 7.06 -25.50
N ALA A 457 4.39 6.49 -26.45
CA ALA A 457 4.04 5.23 -27.11
C ALA A 457 3.90 4.04 -26.13
N THR A 458 4.45 4.16 -24.95
CA THR A 458 4.37 3.17 -23.84
C THR A 458 3.09 3.26 -23.03
N GLN A 459 2.27 4.30 -23.22
CA GLN A 459 1.01 4.49 -22.50
C GLN A 459 -0.19 4.19 -23.42
N ARG A 460 -1.19 3.52 -22.86
CA ARG A 460 -2.46 3.31 -23.57
C ARG A 460 -3.34 4.53 -23.40
N CYS A 461 -3.91 5.00 -24.53
CA CYS A 461 -4.92 6.05 -24.51
C CYS A 461 -6.19 5.53 -23.84
N GLU A 462 -6.59 6.14 -22.74
CA GLU A 462 -7.81 5.80 -22.00
C GLU A 462 -9.08 6.39 -22.66
N PHE A 463 -8.92 7.30 -23.63
CA PHE A 463 -10.01 8.09 -24.23
C PHE A 463 -10.47 7.60 -25.60
N ARG A 464 -10.21 6.37 -25.99
CA ARG A 464 -10.78 5.85 -27.25
C ARG A 464 -12.28 5.54 -27.10
N PRO A 465 -13.16 6.07 -27.96
CA PRO A 465 -12.93 6.79 -29.23
C PRO A 465 -13.29 8.28 -29.14
N ASN A 466 -12.86 9.07 -28.15
CA ASN A 466 -13.37 10.43 -28.03
C ASN A 466 -12.51 11.49 -27.32
N PRO A 467 -12.98 12.77 -27.30
CA PRO A 467 -12.29 13.88 -27.94
C PRO A 467 -11.05 14.26 -27.15
N CYS A 468 -9.97 14.33 -27.89
CA CYS A 468 -8.65 14.73 -27.38
C CYS A 468 -8.62 16.13 -26.77
N ILE A 469 -9.64 16.96 -26.97
CA ILE A 469 -9.72 18.37 -26.52
C ILE A 469 -9.55 18.53 -25.00
N ASP A 470 -10.04 17.57 -24.21
CA ASP A 470 -9.88 17.56 -22.73
C ASP A 470 -8.62 16.80 -22.27
N CYS A 471 -7.80 16.30 -23.19
CA CYS A 471 -6.65 15.48 -22.87
C CYS A 471 -5.43 16.33 -22.64
N SER A 472 -4.74 16.13 -21.52
CA SER A 472 -3.48 16.81 -21.20
C SER A 472 -2.34 16.51 -22.17
N PHE A 473 -2.49 15.52 -23.03
CA PHE A 473 -1.55 15.15 -24.09
C PHE A 473 -1.97 15.63 -25.48
N HIS A 474 -3.06 16.36 -25.60
CA HIS A 474 -3.48 16.95 -26.86
C HIS A 474 -2.79 18.28 -27.09
N ASP A 475 -2.03 18.37 -28.18
CA ASP A 475 -1.47 19.62 -28.69
C ASP A 475 -2.36 20.05 -29.88
N PRO A 476 -3.06 21.18 -29.78
CA PRO A 476 -3.97 21.63 -30.84
C PRO A 476 -3.23 22.08 -32.11
N GLY A 477 -1.89 22.13 -32.11
CA GLY A 477 -1.08 22.43 -33.30
C GLY A 477 -1.24 23.85 -33.84
N GLY A 478 -1.80 24.77 -33.06
CA GLY A 478 -1.97 26.19 -33.39
C GLY A 478 -2.69 26.42 -34.74
N ARG A 479 -2.24 27.42 -35.51
CA ARG A 479 -2.84 27.77 -36.80
C ARG A 479 -2.90 26.66 -37.84
N THR A 480 -1.99 25.69 -37.77
CA THR A 480 -1.94 24.58 -38.74
C THR A 480 -3.25 23.77 -38.72
N PHE A 481 -3.91 23.66 -37.59
CA PHE A 481 -5.15 22.89 -37.43
C PHE A 481 -6.39 23.79 -37.17
N LEU A 482 -6.25 25.11 -37.26
CA LEU A 482 -7.35 26.04 -37.02
C LEU A 482 -8.59 25.70 -37.88
N GLY A 483 -8.40 25.37 -39.15
CA GLY A 483 -9.47 24.94 -40.05
C GLY A 483 -10.20 23.69 -39.57
N ALA A 484 -9.44 22.72 -38.99
CA ALA A 484 -10.04 21.50 -38.43
C ALA A 484 -10.86 21.82 -37.16
N HIS A 485 -10.38 22.73 -36.30
CA HIS A 485 -11.13 23.16 -35.11
C HIS A 485 -12.41 23.93 -35.47
N ILE A 486 -12.36 24.79 -36.50
CA ILE A 486 -13.53 25.49 -37.02
C ILE A 486 -14.56 24.47 -37.55
N THR A 487 -14.13 23.51 -38.36
CA THR A 487 -15.01 22.43 -38.87
C THR A 487 -15.64 21.65 -37.73
N HIS A 488 -14.87 21.27 -36.71
CA HIS A 488 -15.34 20.55 -35.53
C HIS A 488 -16.36 21.39 -34.74
N ARG A 489 -16.10 22.66 -34.52
CA ARG A 489 -17.04 23.60 -33.90
C ARG A 489 -18.40 23.61 -34.62
N ASP A 490 -18.36 23.72 -35.95
CA ASP A 490 -19.58 23.82 -36.76
C ASP A 490 -20.37 22.49 -36.77
N GLN A 491 -19.65 21.35 -36.74
CA GLN A 491 -20.28 20.03 -36.56
C GLN A 491 -20.97 19.89 -35.20
N LEU A 492 -20.29 20.32 -34.11
CA LEU A 492 -20.85 20.29 -32.75
C LEU A 492 -22.12 21.18 -32.64
N ARG A 493 -22.12 22.31 -33.33
CA ARG A 493 -23.28 23.22 -33.36
C ARG A 493 -24.48 22.54 -34.05
N GLN A 494 -24.23 21.83 -35.16
CA GLN A 494 -25.26 21.06 -35.84
C GLN A 494 -25.79 19.91 -35.00
N LEU A 495 -24.89 19.14 -34.36
CA LEU A 495 -25.27 18.02 -33.51
C LEU A 495 -26.04 18.48 -32.25
N ALA A 496 -25.67 19.62 -31.67
CA ALA A 496 -26.40 20.18 -30.54
C ALA A 496 -27.83 20.60 -30.94
N ALA A 497 -27.99 21.23 -32.11
CA ALA A 497 -29.30 21.58 -32.64
C ALA A 497 -30.15 20.35 -32.94
N GLN A 498 -29.60 19.35 -33.64
CA GLN A 498 -30.31 18.08 -33.92
C GLN A 498 -30.73 17.35 -32.64
N ALA A 499 -29.86 17.28 -31.64
CA ALA A 499 -30.19 16.65 -30.37
C ALA A 499 -31.33 17.40 -29.65
N GLN A 500 -31.33 18.72 -29.75
CA GLN A 500 -32.38 19.56 -29.16
C GLN A 500 -33.72 19.35 -29.89
N ASP A 501 -33.71 19.30 -31.20
CA ASP A 501 -34.92 19.06 -32.03
C ASP A 501 -35.49 17.65 -31.80
N ASN A 502 -34.62 16.67 -31.55
CA ASN A 502 -35.00 15.28 -31.22
C ASN A 502 -35.42 15.10 -29.75
N GLY A 503 -35.34 16.15 -28.91
CA GLY A 503 -35.68 16.08 -27.49
C GLY A 503 -34.66 15.37 -26.61
N ASP A 504 -33.46 15.03 -27.14
CA ASP A 504 -32.37 14.41 -26.38
C ASP A 504 -31.55 15.48 -25.64
N ARG A 505 -32.04 15.81 -24.45
CA ARG A 505 -31.41 16.84 -23.57
C ARG A 505 -29.97 16.49 -23.21
N GLN A 506 -29.68 15.22 -22.96
CA GLN A 506 -28.34 14.79 -22.54
C GLN A 506 -27.33 14.96 -23.68
N ALA A 507 -27.67 14.54 -24.89
CA ALA A 507 -26.81 14.75 -26.05
C ALA A 507 -26.67 16.23 -26.41
N ALA A 508 -27.74 17.03 -26.28
CA ALA A 508 -27.69 18.46 -26.51
C ALA A 508 -26.73 19.18 -25.53
N ASP A 509 -26.81 18.88 -24.23
CA ASP A 509 -25.95 19.48 -23.21
C ASP A 509 -24.50 19.07 -23.37
N LEU A 510 -24.23 17.80 -23.72
CA LEU A 510 -22.88 17.30 -23.97
C LEU A 510 -22.23 18.03 -25.16
N ASN A 511 -22.98 18.14 -26.28
CA ASN A 511 -22.48 18.81 -27.49
C ASN A 511 -22.30 20.32 -27.26
N LYS A 512 -23.17 20.98 -26.48
CA LYS A 512 -23.00 22.40 -26.09
C LYS A 512 -21.74 22.59 -25.26
N THR A 513 -21.51 21.75 -24.25
CA THR A 513 -20.31 21.83 -23.41
C THR A 513 -19.03 21.68 -24.25
N MET A 514 -19.04 20.76 -25.21
CA MET A 514 -17.92 20.55 -26.12
C MET A 514 -17.73 21.72 -27.09
N LEU A 515 -18.83 22.28 -27.59
CA LEU A 515 -18.85 23.46 -28.46
C LEU A 515 -18.19 24.67 -27.80
N ASP A 516 -18.49 24.91 -26.50
CA ASP A 516 -17.90 26.00 -25.71
C ASP A 516 -16.38 25.83 -25.55
N LYS A 517 -15.92 24.59 -25.40
CA LYS A 517 -14.48 24.29 -25.26
C LYS A 517 -13.73 24.51 -26.57
N VAL A 518 -14.29 24.01 -27.69
CA VAL A 518 -13.67 24.19 -29.02
C VAL A 518 -13.68 25.68 -29.40
N THR A 519 -14.72 26.41 -29.06
CA THR A 519 -14.80 27.86 -29.33
C THR A 519 -13.70 28.61 -28.57
N ARG A 520 -13.53 28.33 -27.27
CA ARG A 520 -12.43 28.93 -26.47
C ARG A 520 -11.05 28.60 -27.04
N LEU A 521 -10.83 27.35 -27.46
CA LEU A 521 -9.58 26.93 -28.07
C LEU A 521 -9.28 27.72 -29.37
N ILE A 522 -10.30 27.97 -30.21
CA ILE A 522 -10.17 28.77 -31.42
C ILE A 522 -9.80 30.21 -31.07
N ASP A 523 -10.46 30.78 -30.07
CA ASP A 523 -10.20 32.16 -29.61
C ASP A 523 -8.77 32.29 -29.02
N GLU A 524 -8.28 31.29 -28.30
CA GLU A 524 -6.90 31.22 -27.80
C GLU A 524 -5.89 31.16 -28.96
N ILE A 525 -6.09 30.32 -29.97
CA ILE A 525 -5.22 30.22 -31.15
C ILE A 525 -5.18 31.54 -31.95
N ASP A 526 -6.31 32.27 -32.00
CA ASP A 526 -6.39 33.54 -32.71
C ASP A 526 -5.75 34.68 -31.89
N SER A 527 -5.86 34.67 -30.54
CA SER A 527 -5.27 35.68 -29.66
C SER A 527 -3.75 35.61 -29.58
N ASP A 528 -3.17 34.39 -29.49
CA ASP A 528 -1.71 34.18 -29.50
C ASP A 528 -1.02 34.76 -30.76
N THR A 529 -1.80 35.04 -31.79
CA THR A 529 -1.31 35.58 -33.04
C THR A 529 -1.28 37.11 -33.08
N GLN A 530 -2.08 37.76 -32.22
CA GLN A 530 -2.08 39.23 -32.13
C GLN A 530 -0.93 39.74 -31.25
N GLU A 531 -0.46 38.95 -30.28
CA GLU A 531 0.68 39.28 -29.43
C GLU A 531 2.05 39.00 -30.11
N SER A 532 2.08 38.24 -31.19
CA SER A 532 3.30 37.90 -31.94
C SER A 532 3.53 38.78 -33.16
N ARG A 533 2.79 39.86 -33.37
CA ARG A 533 2.97 40.90 -34.37
C ARG A 533 3.35 42.22 -33.71
#